data_0f85ed517018264488b07cd312a777f1
#
_entry.id   0f85ed517018264488b07cd312a777f1
#
_cell.length_a   1.000
_cell.length_b   1.000
_cell.length_c   1.000
_cell.angle_alpha   90.00
_cell.angle_beta   90.00
_cell.angle_gamma   90.00
#
_symmetry.space_group_name_H-M   'P 1'
#
loop_
_entity.id
_entity.type
_entity.pdbx_description
1 polymer ?
#
loop_
_entity_poly.entity_id
_entity_poly.type
_entity_poly.pdbx_seq_one_letter_code
_entity_poly.pdbx_strand_id
1 'polypeptide(L)'
;MAINVEPALSPHLVVDDAASAIDFYVKAFDAVELGRVPGPDGKLIHAALRINGFTVMLNDDVPQMCGGKSMTPTSLGGTPVTIHLTVTDVDAKFQRALNAGATVVTALEDQLWGDRYGVVADPFGHHWSLGQPVRE
;
A
#
# COMPACT_ATOMS: atom_id res chain seq x y z
N MET A 1 23.15 3.03 -24.64
CA MET A 1 22.72 4.40 -24.27
C MET A 1 22.21 4.41 -22.86
N ALA A 2 22.67 5.34 -22.06
CA ALA A 2 22.22 5.46 -20.67
C ALA A 2 20.88 6.23 -20.61
N ILE A 3 19.98 5.78 -19.76
CA ILE A 3 18.73 6.46 -19.48
C ILE A 3 18.89 7.22 -18.19
N ASN A 4 18.53 8.50 -18.20
CA ASN A 4 18.56 9.31 -16.99
C ASN A 4 17.43 8.87 -16.06
N VAL A 5 17.77 8.57 -14.81
CA VAL A 5 16.80 8.22 -13.78
C VAL A 5 16.99 9.09 -12.56
N GLU A 6 15.90 9.40 -11.89
CA GLU A 6 15.96 10.00 -10.57
C GLU A 6 15.95 8.88 -9.54
N PRO A 7 16.95 8.88 -8.65
CA PRO A 7 16.93 7.86 -7.58
C PRO A 7 15.65 7.94 -6.77
N ALA A 8 15.08 6.79 -6.44
CA ALA A 8 13.83 6.71 -5.70
C ALA A 8 13.81 5.47 -4.83
N LEU A 9 12.99 5.51 -3.80
CA LEU A 9 12.70 4.35 -2.96
C LEU A 9 11.22 4.08 -3.07
N SER A 10 10.85 2.87 -3.47
CA SER A 10 9.44 2.51 -3.66
C SER A 10 9.13 1.21 -2.93
N PRO A 11 8.03 1.16 -2.17
CA PRO A 11 7.53 -0.12 -1.68
C PRO A 11 7.20 -1.04 -2.85
N HIS A 12 7.40 -2.33 -2.65
CA HIS A 12 7.02 -3.34 -3.63
C HIS A 12 6.23 -4.40 -2.88
N LEU A 13 4.92 -4.43 -3.09
CA LEU A 13 4.01 -5.26 -2.33
C LEU A 13 3.72 -6.55 -3.08
N VAL A 14 3.68 -7.66 -2.36
CA VAL A 14 3.14 -8.92 -2.88
C VAL A 14 1.76 -9.09 -2.30
N VAL A 15 0.78 -9.32 -3.15
CA VAL A 15 -0.63 -9.48 -2.76
C VAL A 15 -1.20 -10.73 -3.40
N ASP A 16 -2.26 -11.27 -2.83
CA ASP A 16 -2.90 -12.48 -3.35
C ASP A 16 -3.89 -12.21 -4.48
N ASP A 17 -4.22 -10.93 -4.75
CA ASP A 17 -5.03 -10.54 -5.90
C ASP A 17 -4.69 -9.10 -6.27
N ALA A 18 -3.74 -8.94 -7.19
CA ALA A 18 -3.22 -7.61 -7.54
C ALA A 18 -4.28 -6.73 -8.22
N ALA A 19 -5.14 -7.30 -9.06
CA ALA A 19 -6.20 -6.50 -9.70
C ALA A 19 -7.16 -5.93 -8.67
N SER A 20 -7.57 -6.74 -7.68
CA SER A 20 -8.40 -6.25 -6.58
C SER A 20 -7.67 -5.26 -5.69
N ALA A 21 -6.36 -5.45 -5.50
CA ALA A 21 -5.56 -4.53 -4.71
C ALA A 21 -5.49 -3.15 -5.37
N ILE A 22 -5.31 -3.09 -6.68
CA ILE A 22 -5.32 -1.83 -7.41
C ILE A 22 -6.65 -1.10 -7.19
N ASP A 23 -7.77 -1.81 -7.35
CA ASP A 23 -9.10 -1.22 -7.13
C ASP A 23 -9.25 -0.70 -5.71
N PHE A 24 -8.78 -1.45 -4.72
CA PHE A 24 -8.81 -1.02 -3.33
C PHE A 24 -8.00 0.26 -3.12
N TYR A 25 -6.77 0.30 -3.61
CA TYR A 25 -5.90 1.47 -3.38
C TYR A 25 -6.42 2.71 -4.08
N VAL A 26 -7.07 2.56 -5.24
CA VAL A 26 -7.75 3.68 -5.91
C VAL A 26 -8.87 4.23 -5.02
N LYS A 27 -9.68 3.36 -4.44
CA LYS A 27 -10.81 3.78 -3.59
C LYS A 27 -10.35 4.30 -2.24
N ALA A 28 -9.37 3.63 -1.63
CA ALA A 28 -8.95 3.93 -0.27
C ALA A 28 -8.01 5.14 -0.19
N PHE A 29 -7.07 5.25 -1.11
CA PHE A 29 -5.96 6.20 -1.03
C PHE A 29 -5.86 7.11 -2.25
N ASP A 30 -6.88 7.11 -3.09
CA ASP A 30 -6.88 7.94 -4.31
C ASP A 30 -5.69 7.62 -5.22
N ALA A 31 -5.31 6.34 -5.28
CA ALA A 31 -4.20 5.90 -6.12
C ALA A 31 -4.49 6.12 -7.59
N VAL A 32 -3.44 6.39 -8.36
CA VAL A 32 -3.51 6.47 -9.82
C VAL A 32 -2.71 5.30 -10.39
N GLU A 33 -3.34 4.49 -11.20
CA GLU A 33 -2.65 3.36 -11.84
C GLU A 33 -1.69 3.88 -12.91
N LEU A 34 -0.41 3.49 -12.81
CA LEU A 34 0.62 3.86 -13.79
C LEU A 34 0.76 2.80 -14.88
N GLY A 35 0.45 1.54 -14.56
CA GLY A 35 0.50 0.46 -15.53
C GLY A 35 0.45 -0.89 -14.85
N ARG A 36 0.21 -1.93 -15.65
CA ARG A 36 0.23 -3.32 -15.19
C ARG A 36 0.74 -4.23 -16.31
N VAL A 37 1.41 -5.30 -15.92
CA VAL A 37 1.96 -6.29 -16.84
C VAL A 37 1.41 -7.66 -16.46
N PRO A 38 0.46 -8.23 -17.23
CA PRO A 38 -0.01 -9.58 -16.98
C PRO A 38 1.01 -10.62 -17.45
N GLY A 39 1.11 -11.71 -16.72
CA GLY A 39 1.87 -12.87 -17.12
C GLY A 39 1.03 -13.81 -17.99
N PRO A 40 1.63 -14.95 -18.43
CA PRO A 40 0.95 -15.90 -19.33
C PRO A 40 -0.31 -16.52 -18.73
N ASP A 41 -0.40 -16.61 -17.40
CA ASP A 41 -1.54 -17.19 -16.69
C ASP A 41 -2.58 -16.15 -16.27
N GLY A 42 -2.41 -14.89 -16.69
CA GLY A 42 -3.31 -13.80 -16.32
C GLY A 42 -3.01 -13.12 -15.01
N LYS A 43 -2.09 -13.67 -14.20
CA LYS A 43 -1.63 -13.00 -12.99
C LYS A 43 -0.79 -11.78 -13.35
N LEU A 44 -0.87 -10.73 -12.53
CA LEU A 44 -0.04 -9.55 -12.74
C LEU A 44 1.35 -9.82 -12.18
N ILE A 45 2.35 -9.84 -13.05
CA ILE A 45 3.75 -10.01 -12.66
C ILE A 45 4.37 -8.69 -12.24
N HIS A 46 3.74 -7.57 -12.60
CA HIS A 46 4.15 -6.24 -12.17
C HIS A 46 2.98 -5.28 -12.33
N ALA A 47 2.87 -4.35 -11.40
CA ALA A 47 2.00 -3.20 -11.51
C ALA A 47 2.62 -2.04 -10.73
N ALA A 48 2.26 -0.83 -11.09
CA ALA A 48 2.73 0.36 -10.40
C ALA A 48 1.58 1.33 -10.23
N LEU A 49 1.52 1.95 -9.07
CA LEU A 49 0.55 2.98 -8.71
C LEU A 49 1.29 4.21 -8.22
N ARG A 50 0.63 5.36 -8.33
CA ARG A 50 1.06 6.56 -7.62
C ARG A 50 0.10 6.78 -6.45
N ILE A 51 0.66 6.84 -5.26
CA ILE A 51 -0.11 7.09 -4.04
C ILE A 51 0.57 8.24 -3.31
N ASN A 52 -0.19 9.28 -3.00
CA ASN A 52 0.32 10.44 -2.27
C ASN A 52 1.54 11.08 -2.97
N GLY A 53 1.60 10.99 -4.31
CA GLY A 53 2.69 11.53 -5.10
C GLY A 53 3.90 10.62 -5.27
N PHE A 54 3.87 9.41 -4.71
CA PHE A 54 4.99 8.47 -4.74
C PHE A 54 4.60 7.17 -5.40
N THR A 55 5.59 6.47 -5.95
CA THR A 55 5.35 5.21 -6.66
C THR A 55 5.32 4.03 -5.68
N VAL A 56 4.29 3.22 -5.79
CA VAL A 56 4.17 1.93 -5.10
C VAL A 56 4.04 0.85 -6.16
N MET A 57 4.87 -0.16 -6.08
CA MET A 57 4.82 -1.31 -6.99
C MET A 57 4.13 -2.48 -6.32
N LEU A 58 3.50 -3.33 -7.10
CA LEU A 58 2.89 -4.54 -6.58
C LEU A 58 2.81 -5.62 -7.65
N ASN A 59 2.65 -6.86 -7.20
CA ASN A 59 2.41 -7.99 -8.09
C ASN A 59 1.61 -9.04 -7.36
N ASP A 60 0.99 -9.92 -8.13
CA ASP A 60 0.38 -11.13 -7.60
C ASP A 60 1.45 -12.02 -6.96
N ASP A 61 1.01 -12.91 -6.08
CA ASP A 61 1.89 -13.90 -5.47
C ASP A 61 2.38 -14.88 -6.55
N VAL A 62 3.64 -14.74 -6.92
CA VAL A 62 4.29 -15.59 -7.92
C VAL A 62 5.50 -16.23 -7.24
N PRO A 63 5.33 -17.38 -6.57
CA PRO A 63 6.43 -17.99 -5.79
C PRO A 63 7.72 -18.20 -6.58
N GLN A 64 7.62 -18.47 -7.88
CA GLN A 64 8.80 -18.65 -8.74
C GLN A 64 9.69 -17.41 -8.79
N MET A 65 9.11 -16.23 -8.53
CA MET A 65 9.84 -14.96 -8.52
C MET A 65 10.27 -14.55 -7.11
N CYS A 66 9.92 -15.36 -6.11
CA CYS A 66 10.18 -15.07 -4.70
C CYS A 66 10.95 -16.20 -4.01
N GLY A 67 11.88 -16.82 -4.72
CA GLY A 67 12.67 -17.91 -4.15
C GLY A 67 11.91 -19.20 -3.90
N GLY A 68 10.78 -19.40 -4.58
CA GLY A 68 9.98 -20.63 -4.47
C GLY A 68 8.97 -20.61 -3.32
N LYS A 69 8.77 -19.47 -2.68
CA LYS A 69 7.89 -19.33 -1.51
C LYS A 69 6.81 -18.30 -1.78
N SER A 70 5.61 -18.53 -1.22
CA SER A 70 4.58 -17.50 -1.16
C SER A 70 5.03 -16.38 -0.21
N MET A 71 4.88 -15.14 -0.65
CA MET A 71 5.37 -13.98 0.09
C MET A 71 4.27 -12.96 0.40
N THR A 72 3.01 -13.40 0.47
CA THR A 72 1.93 -12.52 0.90
C THR A 72 1.89 -12.42 2.43
N PRO A 73 1.39 -11.32 2.99
CA PRO A 73 1.23 -11.22 4.44
C PRO A 73 0.40 -12.36 5.02
N THR A 74 -0.65 -12.79 4.31
CA THR A 74 -1.49 -13.91 4.74
C THR A 74 -0.67 -15.20 4.87
N SER A 75 0.14 -15.52 3.87
CA SER A 75 0.95 -16.74 3.88
C SER A 75 2.06 -16.70 4.91
N LEU A 76 2.59 -15.50 5.21
CA LEU A 76 3.67 -15.32 6.16
C LEU A 76 3.18 -15.12 7.59
N GLY A 77 1.88 -14.90 7.78
CA GLY A 77 1.30 -14.66 9.09
C GLY A 77 1.42 -13.24 9.60
N GLY A 78 1.72 -12.29 8.73
CA GLY A 78 1.81 -10.89 9.08
C GLY A 78 2.86 -10.14 8.27
N THR A 79 3.09 -8.90 8.65
CA THR A 79 4.11 -8.05 8.03
C THR A 79 4.75 -7.15 9.08
N PRO A 80 6.08 -7.00 9.07
CA PRO A 80 6.75 -6.09 9.99
C PRO A 80 6.82 -4.66 9.47
N VAL A 81 6.39 -4.40 8.22
CA VAL A 81 6.52 -3.10 7.57
C VAL A 81 5.18 -2.39 7.56
N THR A 82 5.18 -1.12 7.99
CA THR A 82 4.03 -0.23 7.85
C THR A 82 4.43 0.87 6.87
N ILE A 83 3.56 1.12 5.90
CA ILE A 83 3.78 2.19 4.92
C ILE A 83 3.06 3.42 5.43
N HIS A 84 3.81 4.52 5.63
CA HIS A 84 3.26 5.73 6.22
C HIS A 84 2.86 6.74 5.14
N LEU A 85 1.64 7.27 5.28
CA LEU A 85 1.12 8.36 4.46
C LEU A 85 0.96 9.60 5.33
N THR A 86 1.72 10.64 5.05
CA THR A 86 1.48 11.96 5.62
C THR A 86 0.43 12.64 4.76
N VAL A 87 -0.69 13.00 5.36
CA VAL A 87 -1.85 13.51 4.62
C VAL A 87 -2.41 14.74 5.30
N THR A 88 -3.24 15.49 4.55
CA THR A 88 -4.12 16.52 5.10
C THR A 88 -5.50 15.88 5.32
N ASP A 89 -6.29 16.44 6.23
CA ASP A 89 -7.65 15.96 6.51
C ASP A 89 -7.66 14.47 6.85
N VAL A 90 -6.83 14.11 7.81
CA VAL A 90 -6.55 12.71 8.14
C VAL A 90 -7.79 11.95 8.59
N ASP A 91 -8.73 12.62 9.29
CA ASP A 91 -9.98 11.96 9.73
C ASP A 91 -10.80 11.47 8.55
N ALA A 92 -10.99 12.31 7.53
CA ALA A 92 -11.74 11.92 6.34
C ALA A 92 -11.02 10.84 5.55
N LYS A 93 -9.70 10.93 5.43
CA LYS A 93 -8.92 9.96 4.66
C LYS A 93 -8.83 8.61 5.36
N PHE A 94 -8.72 8.61 6.67
CA PHE A 94 -8.76 7.38 7.46
C PHE A 94 -10.12 6.68 7.29
N GLN A 95 -11.19 7.45 7.40
CA GLN A 95 -12.54 6.90 7.21
C GLN A 95 -12.75 6.38 5.79
N ARG A 96 -12.20 7.08 4.79
CA ARG A 96 -12.26 6.63 3.40
C ARG A 96 -11.61 5.25 3.22
N ALA A 97 -10.46 5.03 3.85
CA ALA A 97 -9.80 3.73 3.80
C ALA A 97 -10.68 2.64 4.43
N LEU A 98 -11.30 2.93 5.57
CA LEU A 98 -12.21 1.98 6.22
C LEU A 98 -13.42 1.68 5.34
N ASN A 99 -14.00 2.70 4.71
CA ASN A 99 -15.14 2.53 3.82
C ASN A 99 -14.79 1.68 2.59
N ALA A 100 -13.54 1.70 2.17
CA ALA A 100 -13.08 0.90 1.03
C ALA A 100 -12.79 -0.56 1.41
N GLY A 101 -12.68 -0.87 2.71
CA GLY A 101 -12.50 -2.24 3.16
C GLY A 101 -11.31 -2.48 4.09
N ALA A 102 -10.57 -1.44 4.45
CA ALA A 102 -9.49 -1.58 5.43
C ALA A 102 -10.06 -1.78 6.84
N THR A 103 -9.27 -2.38 7.71
CA THR A 103 -9.63 -2.59 9.12
C THR A 103 -8.68 -1.80 10.01
N VAL A 104 -9.18 -1.40 11.19
CA VAL A 104 -8.37 -0.64 12.14
C VAL A 104 -7.38 -1.57 12.83
N VAL A 105 -6.10 -1.22 12.77
CA VAL A 105 -5.06 -1.85 13.59
C VAL A 105 -4.80 -0.99 14.82
N THR A 106 -4.62 0.32 14.62
CA THR A 106 -4.45 1.30 15.69
C THR A 106 -5.42 2.44 15.42
N ALA A 107 -6.27 2.75 16.40
CA ALA A 107 -7.27 3.81 16.26
C ALA A 107 -6.60 5.15 15.97
N LEU A 108 -7.28 5.98 15.16
CA LEU A 108 -6.81 7.32 14.83
C LEU A 108 -6.97 8.22 16.05
N GLU A 109 -5.87 8.68 16.59
CA GLU A 109 -5.85 9.51 17.80
C GLU A 109 -4.67 10.49 17.74
N ASP A 110 -4.77 11.56 18.53
CA ASP A 110 -3.64 12.47 18.74
C ASP A 110 -2.57 11.75 19.57
N GLN A 111 -1.35 11.76 19.07
CA GLN A 111 -0.23 11.05 19.67
C GLN A 111 0.69 12.02 20.42
N LEU A 112 1.50 11.45 21.31
CA LEU A 112 2.42 12.24 22.14
C LEU A 112 3.48 12.99 21.31
N TRP A 113 3.81 12.49 20.11
CA TRP A 113 4.82 13.12 19.27
C TRP A 113 4.29 14.24 18.38
N GLY A 114 3.00 14.59 18.49
CA GLY A 114 2.44 15.76 17.83
C GLY A 114 1.69 15.50 16.53
N ASP A 115 1.45 14.23 16.21
CA ASP A 115 0.65 13.83 15.05
C ASP A 115 -0.68 13.26 15.48
N ARG A 116 -1.69 13.46 14.64
CA ARG A 116 -2.89 12.63 14.68
C ARG A 116 -2.61 11.45 13.77
N TYR A 117 -2.66 10.24 14.31
CA TYR A 117 -2.05 9.07 13.68
C TYR A 117 -2.87 7.81 13.97
N GLY A 118 -3.04 6.98 12.96
CA GLY A 118 -3.66 5.67 13.10
C GLY A 118 -3.12 4.71 12.06
N VAL A 119 -3.39 3.43 12.26
CA VAL A 119 -2.93 2.35 11.38
C VAL A 119 -4.11 1.52 10.91
N VAL A 120 -4.16 1.23 9.63
CA VAL A 120 -5.13 0.30 9.05
C VAL A 120 -4.39 -0.87 8.39
N ALA A 121 -5.07 -2.02 8.34
CA ALA A 121 -4.63 -3.13 7.50
C ALA A 121 -5.49 -3.12 6.24
N ASP A 122 -4.86 -3.25 5.08
CA ASP A 122 -5.62 -3.41 3.85
C ASP A 122 -6.17 -4.85 3.76
N PRO A 123 -7.07 -5.13 2.79
CA PRO A 123 -7.64 -6.47 2.68
C PRO A 123 -6.63 -7.57 2.35
N PHE A 124 -5.40 -7.19 2.00
CA PHE A 124 -4.33 -8.12 1.60
C PHE A 124 -3.30 -8.31 2.72
N GLY A 125 -3.51 -7.66 3.87
CA GLY A 125 -2.70 -7.82 5.05
C GLY A 125 -1.55 -6.83 5.20
N HIS A 126 -1.35 -5.93 4.25
CA HIS A 126 -0.34 -4.88 4.40
C HIS A 126 -0.85 -3.77 5.30
N HIS A 127 0.06 -3.19 6.09
CA HIS A 127 -0.28 -2.14 7.04
C HIS A 127 0.06 -0.76 6.49
N TRP A 128 -0.84 0.18 6.71
CA TRP A 128 -0.71 1.57 6.29
C TRP A 128 -1.01 2.47 7.47
N SER A 129 -0.11 3.39 7.76
CA SER A 129 -0.39 4.43 8.75
C SER A 129 -0.70 5.73 8.05
N LEU A 130 -1.65 6.48 8.62
CA LEU A 130 -2.00 7.80 8.14
C LEU A 130 -1.74 8.78 9.27
N GLY A 131 -1.09 9.89 8.96
CA GLY A 131 -0.76 10.87 9.97
C GLY A 131 -0.81 12.29 9.44
N GLN A 132 -1.10 13.21 10.35
CA GLN A 132 -1.15 14.63 10.08
C GLN A 132 -0.67 15.36 11.32
N PRO A 133 0.28 16.31 11.18
CA PRO A 133 0.69 17.13 12.32
C PRO A 133 -0.50 17.90 12.89
N VAL A 134 -0.66 17.89 14.22
CA VAL A 134 -1.75 18.58 14.90
C VAL A 134 -1.28 19.82 15.64
N ARG A 135 0.01 20.11 15.60
CA ARG A 135 0.60 21.36 16.09
C ARG A 135 1.84 21.73 15.30
N GLU A 136 2.14 23.00 15.39
CA GLU A 136 3.26 23.61 14.69
C GLU A 136 4.60 23.37 15.39
#